data_98e47d47dcf2bd712a7e1978a8223580
#
_entry.id   98e47d47dcf2bd712a7e1978a8223580
#
_cell.length_a   1.000
_cell.length_b   1.000
_cell.length_c   1.000
_cell.angle_alpha   90.00
_cell.angle_beta   90.00
_cell.angle_gamma   90.00
#
_symmetry.space_group_name_H-M   'P 1'
#
loop_
_entity.id
_entity.type
_entity.pdbx_description
1 polymer ?
#
loop_
_entity_poly.entity_id
_entity_poly.type
_entity_poly.pdbx_seq_one_letter_code
_entity_poly.pdbx_strand_id
1 'polypeptide(L)'
;SIICSDKTGTLTQNKMTVEDYYVAGKRIPVSELDLDDPAQRFLMDYSILCNDSTNENGVEIGDPTETALINLASQHGLAAASIRNLYPREGELPFDSDRKMMSTLHRIDGKNRMIVKGAVDRLLELTEQIWTHDGIREITEADKIKIQQQNQSFSMEGLRVLAFTYR
;
A
#
# COMPACT_ATOMS: atom_id res chain seq x y z
N SER A 1 5.94 0.25 8.62
CA SER A 1 4.56 0.46 8.16
C SER A 1 4.52 1.56 7.13
N ILE A 2 3.80 1.32 6.09
CA ILE A 2 3.66 2.24 4.97
C ILE A 2 2.18 2.41 4.69
N ILE A 3 1.71 3.65 4.51
CA ILE A 3 0.30 3.96 4.33
C ILE A 3 0.10 4.64 2.99
N CYS A 4 -0.89 4.17 2.24
CA CYS A 4 -1.34 4.81 1.01
C CYS A 4 -2.79 5.22 1.20
N SER A 5 -3.17 6.37 0.66
CA SER A 5 -4.55 6.82 0.65
C SER A 5 -5.07 6.94 -0.76
N ASP A 6 -6.33 6.61 -0.95
CA ASP A 6 -7.00 6.77 -2.22
C ASP A 6 -8.35 7.45 -2.04
N LYS A 7 -8.86 8.02 -3.10
CA LYS A 7 -10.12 8.74 -3.12
C LYS A 7 -11.14 7.99 -3.96
N THR A 8 -12.37 7.87 -3.45
CA THR A 8 -13.49 7.37 -4.25
C THR A 8 -13.76 8.34 -5.40
N GLY A 9 -13.82 7.80 -6.62
CA GLY A 9 -14.26 8.57 -7.77
C GLY A 9 -15.72 9.01 -7.65
N THR A 10 -16.17 9.80 -8.63
CA THR A 10 -17.54 10.28 -8.66
C THR A 10 -18.54 9.11 -8.65
N LEU A 11 -19.69 9.32 -8.02
CA LEU A 11 -20.78 8.33 -7.86
C LEU A 11 -21.19 7.62 -9.16
N THR A 12 -20.88 8.19 -10.31
CA THR A 12 -21.30 7.68 -11.63
C THR A 12 -20.34 6.65 -12.24
N GLN A 13 -19.11 6.52 -11.74
CA GLN A 13 -18.09 5.65 -12.36
C GLN A 13 -17.53 4.56 -11.47
N ASN A 14 -17.86 4.57 -10.19
CA ASN A 14 -17.33 3.61 -9.19
C ASN A 14 -15.82 3.39 -9.33
N LYS A 15 -15.10 4.45 -9.66
CA LYS A 15 -13.66 4.45 -9.88
C LYS A 15 -12.94 5.07 -8.70
N MET A 16 -11.85 4.43 -8.28
CA MET A 16 -10.96 4.93 -7.23
C MET A 16 -9.69 5.46 -7.86
N THR A 17 -9.09 6.47 -7.25
CA THR A 17 -7.80 7.03 -7.67
C THR A 17 -6.94 7.26 -6.43
N VAL A 18 -5.70 6.83 -6.47
CA VAL A 18 -4.75 7.12 -5.38
C VAL A 18 -4.39 8.61 -5.41
N GLU A 19 -4.56 9.28 -4.28
CA GLU A 19 -4.29 10.71 -4.14
C GLU A 19 -2.95 10.98 -3.48
N ASP A 20 -2.64 10.25 -2.40
CA ASP A 20 -1.48 10.51 -1.57
C ASP A 20 -0.84 9.23 -1.07
N TYR A 21 0.46 9.29 -0.82
CA TYR A 21 1.21 8.34 -0.01
C TYR A 21 1.54 8.97 1.34
N TYR A 22 1.57 8.16 2.38
CA TYR A 22 2.13 8.53 3.67
C TYR A 22 3.28 7.58 4.00
N VAL A 23 4.49 8.05 3.88
CA VAL A 23 5.71 7.25 3.96
C VAL A 23 6.77 7.99 4.75
N ALA A 24 7.45 7.30 5.65
CA ALA A 24 8.55 7.88 6.44
C ALA A 24 8.14 9.18 7.15
N GLY A 25 6.90 9.24 7.64
CA GLY A 25 6.38 10.39 8.37
C GLY A 25 5.97 11.57 7.50
N LYS A 26 5.91 11.40 6.18
CA LYS A 26 5.56 12.47 5.23
C LYS A 26 4.36 12.10 4.38
N ARG A 27 3.44 13.05 4.22
CA ARG A 27 2.35 12.96 3.26
C ARG A 27 2.86 13.48 1.91
N ILE A 28 2.79 12.63 0.89
CA ILE A 28 3.31 12.92 -0.45
C ILE A 28 2.18 12.79 -1.47
N PRO A 29 1.77 13.86 -2.14
CA PRO A 29 0.83 13.75 -3.27
C PRO A 29 1.42 12.86 -4.35
N VAL A 30 0.57 12.08 -5.04
CA VAL A 30 1.05 11.14 -6.06
C VAL A 30 1.76 11.85 -7.23
N SER A 31 1.43 13.12 -7.47
CA SER A 31 2.13 13.94 -8.46
C SER A 31 3.59 14.24 -8.11
N GLU A 32 3.97 14.06 -6.85
CA GLU A 32 5.31 14.33 -6.32
C GLU A 32 6.06 13.06 -5.91
N LEU A 33 5.55 11.88 -6.27
CA LEU A 33 6.21 10.61 -5.96
C LEU A 33 7.59 10.52 -6.63
N ASP A 34 8.56 10.09 -5.84
CA ASP A 34 9.93 9.82 -6.27
C ASP A 34 10.25 8.34 -6.09
N LEU A 35 10.30 7.60 -7.19
CA LEU A 35 10.56 6.16 -7.15
C LEU A 35 12.05 5.82 -6.97
N ASP A 36 12.91 6.81 -6.97
CA ASP A 36 14.32 6.65 -6.56
C ASP A 36 14.45 6.61 -5.03
N ASP A 37 13.45 7.10 -4.30
CA ASP A 37 13.37 6.93 -2.85
C ASP A 37 12.96 5.50 -2.53
N PRO A 38 13.80 4.72 -1.82
CA PRO A 38 13.52 3.32 -1.53
C PRO A 38 12.19 3.07 -0.82
N ALA A 39 11.81 3.93 0.12
CA ALA A 39 10.56 3.77 0.88
C ALA A 39 9.34 3.94 -0.02
N GLN A 40 9.34 4.94 -0.89
CA GLN A 40 8.25 5.18 -1.85
C GLN A 40 8.18 4.05 -2.89
N ARG A 41 9.32 3.57 -3.37
CA ARG A 41 9.37 2.46 -4.30
C ARG A 41 8.85 1.17 -3.68
N PHE A 42 9.20 0.87 -2.43
CA PHE A 42 8.70 -0.30 -1.73
C PHE A 42 7.18 -0.25 -1.55
N LEU A 43 6.62 0.90 -1.19
CA LEU A 43 5.18 1.03 -1.08
C LEU A 43 4.50 0.72 -2.41
N MET A 44 5.03 1.24 -3.51
CA MET A 44 4.49 0.96 -4.84
C MET A 44 4.57 -0.53 -5.18
N ASP A 45 5.74 -1.14 -5.02
CA ASP A 45 5.93 -2.56 -5.32
C ASP A 45 5.04 -3.44 -4.44
N TYR A 46 4.96 -3.16 -3.16
CA TYR A 46 4.14 -3.95 -2.22
C TYR A 46 2.65 -3.79 -2.50
N SER A 47 2.22 -2.62 -2.94
CA SER A 47 0.82 -2.39 -3.33
C SER A 47 0.42 -3.19 -4.57
N ILE A 48 1.37 -3.53 -5.42
CA ILE A 48 1.16 -4.39 -6.59
C ILE A 48 1.21 -5.87 -6.19
N LEU A 49 2.14 -6.26 -5.33
CA LEU A 49 2.35 -7.64 -4.95
C LEU A 49 1.23 -8.18 -4.06
N CYS A 50 0.80 -7.41 -3.05
CA CYS A 50 -0.33 -7.76 -2.19
C CYS A 50 -1.64 -7.23 -2.78
N ASN A 51 -2.00 -7.73 -3.96
CA ASN A 51 -3.07 -7.19 -4.77
C ASN A 51 -3.52 -8.27 -5.77
N ASP A 52 -4.83 -8.49 -5.88
CA ASP A 52 -5.42 -9.50 -6.76
C ASP A 52 -6.00 -8.91 -8.05
N SER A 53 -5.97 -7.59 -8.19
CA SER A 53 -6.54 -6.91 -9.35
C SER A 53 -5.57 -6.89 -10.53
N THR A 54 -6.13 -6.74 -11.72
CA THR A 54 -5.38 -6.59 -12.97
C THR A 54 -5.99 -5.48 -13.82
N ASN A 55 -5.16 -4.86 -14.63
CA ASN A 55 -5.59 -3.98 -15.71
C ASN A 55 -4.76 -4.33 -16.95
N GLU A 56 -5.34 -5.11 -17.86
CA GLU A 56 -4.71 -5.52 -19.10
C GLU A 56 -5.46 -4.92 -20.29
N ASN A 57 -4.77 -4.12 -21.08
CA ASN A 57 -5.34 -3.46 -22.26
C ASN A 57 -6.62 -2.65 -21.95
N GLY A 58 -6.66 -1.99 -20.81
CA GLY A 58 -7.82 -1.20 -20.38
C GLY A 58 -8.94 -1.99 -19.74
N VAL A 59 -8.81 -3.32 -19.65
CA VAL A 59 -9.79 -4.17 -18.95
C VAL A 59 -9.37 -4.33 -17.51
N GLU A 60 -10.14 -3.73 -16.60
CA GLU A 60 -9.91 -3.78 -15.17
C GLU A 60 -10.71 -4.92 -14.54
N ILE A 61 -10.02 -5.81 -13.81
CA ILE A 61 -10.62 -6.93 -13.10
C ILE A 61 -10.19 -6.86 -11.65
N GLY A 62 -11.15 -6.89 -10.73
CA GLY A 62 -10.90 -6.91 -9.30
C GLY A 62 -11.53 -5.73 -8.56
N ASP A 63 -11.15 -5.57 -7.31
CA ASP A 63 -11.64 -4.49 -6.45
C ASP A 63 -11.17 -3.13 -6.96
N PRO A 64 -12.04 -2.11 -7.04
CA PRO A 64 -11.65 -0.76 -7.51
C PRO A 64 -10.50 -0.14 -6.72
N THR A 65 -10.42 -0.38 -5.42
CA THR A 65 -9.33 0.12 -4.57
C THR A 65 -8.00 -0.49 -4.98
N GLU A 66 -7.97 -1.79 -5.23
CA GLU A 66 -6.77 -2.48 -5.68
C GLU A 66 -6.39 -2.09 -7.12
N THR A 67 -7.38 -1.93 -7.99
CA THR A 67 -7.14 -1.48 -9.37
C THR A 67 -6.53 -0.09 -9.42
N ALA A 68 -6.92 0.81 -8.51
CA ALA A 68 -6.34 2.14 -8.40
C ALA A 68 -4.82 2.08 -8.16
N LEU A 69 -4.35 1.13 -7.36
CA LEU A 69 -2.93 0.93 -7.10
C LEU A 69 -2.17 0.45 -8.35
N ILE A 70 -2.78 -0.44 -9.12
CA ILE A 70 -2.23 -0.92 -10.38
C ILE A 70 -2.12 0.23 -11.40
N ASN A 71 -3.17 1.05 -11.49
CA ASN A 71 -3.19 2.19 -12.40
C ASN A 71 -2.14 3.24 -12.04
N LEU A 72 -1.94 3.50 -10.75
CA LEU A 72 -0.88 4.42 -10.30
C LEU A 72 0.50 3.93 -10.75
N ALA A 73 0.80 2.65 -10.58
CA ALA A 73 2.06 2.08 -11.04
C ALA A 73 2.25 2.24 -12.55
N SER A 74 1.20 1.99 -13.32
CA SER A 74 1.22 2.16 -14.77
C SER A 74 1.50 3.61 -15.17
N GLN A 75 0.94 4.58 -14.48
CA GLN A 75 1.20 6.01 -14.71
C GLN A 75 2.67 6.38 -14.45
N HIS A 76 3.36 5.63 -13.61
CA HIS A 76 4.78 5.81 -13.33
C HIS A 76 5.69 4.90 -14.16
N GLY A 77 5.17 4.30 -15.21
CA GLY A 77 5.95 3.47 -16.14
C GLY A 77 6.24 2.06 -15.62
N LEU A 78 5.53 1.60 -14.60
CA LEU A 78 5.72 0.26 -14.03
C LEU A 78 4.58 -0.67 -14.45
N ALA A 79 4.95 -1.81 -15.03
CA ALA A 79 3.98 -2.85 -15.37
C ALA A 79 3.81 -3.80 -14.18
N ALA A 80 2.58 -3.95 -13.71
CA ALA A 80 2.27 -4.87 -12.60
C ALA A 80 2.71 -6.30 -12.89
N ALA A 81 2.51 -6.78 -14.11
CA ALA A 81 2.93 -8.11 -14.53
C ALA A 81 4.44 -8.31 -14.38
N SER A 82 5.25 -7.31 -14.71
CA SER A 82 6.71 -7.39 -14.59
C SER A 82 7.15 -7.49 -13.13
N ILE A 83 6.54 -6.72 -12.24
CA ILE A 83 6.85 -6.75 -10.81
C ILE A 83 6.40 -8.09 -10.21
N ARG A 84 5.23 -8.59 -10.57
CA ARG A 84 4.71 -9.89 -10.13
C ARG A 84 5.57 -11.06 -10.61
N ASN A 85 6.11 -10.97 -11.82
CA ASN A 85 7.04 -11.97 -12.35
C ASN A 85 8.40 -11.94 -11.66
N LEU A 86 8.87 -10.75 -11.30
CA LEU A 86 10.13 -10.58 -10.59
C LEU A 86 10.07 -11.16 -9.16
N TYR A 87 8.93 -11.02 -8.50
CA TYR A 87 8.69 -11.49 -7.13
C TYR A 87 7.43 -12.37 -7.09
N PRO A 88 7.51 -13.63 -7.58
CA PRO A 88 6.33 -14.50 -7.60
C PRO A 88 5.72 -14.71 -6.23
N ARG A 89 4.39 -14.83 -6.19
CA ARG A 89 3.66 -15.15 -4.96
C ARG A 89 3.85 -16.63 -4.64
N GLU A 90 4.43 -16.92 -3.48
CA GLU A 90 4.66 -18.27 -2.99
C GLU A 90 3.59 -18.74 -2.00
N GLY A 91 2.82 -17.84 -1.46
CA GLY A 91 1.73 -18.15 -0.54
C GLY A 91 0.86 -16.95 -0.29
N GLU A 92 -0.33 -17.20 0.27
CA GLU A 92 -1.27 -16.14 0.59
C GLU A 92 -2.20 -16.52 1.74
N LEU A 93 -2.64 -15.50 2.47
CA LEU A 93 -3.80 -15.53 3.33
C LEU A 93 -4.77 -14.50 2.77
N PRO A 94 -5.88 -14.93 2.14
CA PRO A 94 -6.84 -14.02 1.54
C PRO A 94 -7.43 -13.04 2.56
N PHE A 95 -8.03 -11.97 2.08
CA PHE A 95 -8.69 -11.00 2.95
C PHE A 95 -9.72 -11.71 3.83
N ASP A 96 -9.66 -11.42 5.11
CA ASP A 96 -10.56 -11.95 6.13
C ASP A 96 -11.16 -10.76 6.87
N SER A 97 -12.49 -10.72 6.96
CA SER A 97 -13.21 -9.61 7.58
C SER A 97 -12.97 -9.52 9.10
N ASP A 98 -12.65 -10.63 9.75
CA ASP A 98 -12.32 -10.64 11.17
C ASP A 98 -10.90 -10.12 11.42
N ARG A 99 -9.94 -10.54 10.58
CA ARG A 99 -8.58 -10.00 10.62
C ARG A 99 -8.49 -8.58 10.08
N LYS A 100 -9.34 -8.22 9.13
CA LYS A 100 -9.30 -6.95 8.36
C LYS A 100 -7.98 -6.74 7.61
N MET A 101 -7.39 -7.83 7.13
CA MET A 101 -6.12 -7.79 6.41
C MET A 101 -5.98 -8.97 5.46
N MET A 102 -5.11 -8.78 4.48
CA MET A 102 -4.68 -9.78 3.50
C MET A 102 -3.17 -9.88 3.56
N SER A 103 -2.64 -11.07 3.37
CA SER A 103 -1.19 -11.29 3.36
C SER A 103 -0.77 -12.09 2.15
N THR A 104 0.38 -11.75 1.58
CA THR A 104 1.02 -12.52 0.51
C THR A 104 2.48 -12.76 0.85
N LEU A 105 2.98 -13.93 0.47
CA LEU A 105 4.36 -14.34 0.69
C LEU A 105 5.13 -14.29 -0.63
N HIS A 106 6.26 -13.61 -0.61
CA HIS A 106 7.12 -13.47 -1.79
C HIS A 106 8.58 -13.70 -1.40
N ARG A 107 9.35 -14.12 -2.39
CA ARG A 107 10.80 -14.18 -2.23
C ARG A 107 11.42 -12.92 -2.83
N ILE A 108 11.95 -12.06 -1.95
CA ILE A 108 12.53 -10.77 -2.32
C ILE A 108 13.97 -10.73 -1.83
N ASP A 109 14.92 -10.48 -2.75
CA ASP A 109 16.36 -10.45 -2.45
C ASP A 109 16.84 -11.71 -1.72
N GLY A 110 16.34 -12.87 -2.13
CA GLY A 110 16.71 -14.16 -1.57
C GLY A 110 16.10 -14.49 -0.21
N LYS A 111 15.25 -13.63 0.32
CA LYS A 111 14.56 -13.80 1.60
C LYS A 111 13.06 -13.95 1.42
N ASN A 112 12.44 -14.75 2.23
CA ASN A 112 10.99 -14.82 2.29
C ASN A 112 10.48 -13.55 2.97
N ARG A 113 9.55 -12.88 2.32
CA ARG A 113 8.94 -11.65 2.84
C ARG A 113 7.43 -11.74 2.75
N MET A 114 6.78 -11.56 3.87
CA MET A 114 5.34 -11.50 3.94
C MET A 114 4.91 -10.05 3.90
N ILE A 115 4.07 -9.71 2.92
CA ILE A 115 3.48 -8.39 2.79
C ILE A 115 2.06 -8.47 3.33
N VAL A 116 1.67 -7.51 4.15
CA VAL A 116 0.34 -7.44 4.75
C VAL A 116 -0.31 -6.12 4.36
N LYS A 117 -1.54 -6.22 3.88
CA LYS A 117 -2.38 -5.08 3.51
C LYS A 117 -3.63 -5.07 4.37
N GLY A 118 -4.00 -3.93 4.91
CA GLY A 118 -5.21 -3.86 5.69
C GLY A 118 -5.49 -2.50 6.33
N ALA A 119 -6.40 -2.52 7.30
CA ALA A 119 -6.77 -1.34 8.06
C ALA A 119 -5.62 -0.86 8.94
N VAL A 120 -5.44 0.46 8.98
CA VAL A 120 -4.33 1.10 9.74
C VAL A 120 -4.31 0.64 11.19
N ASP A 121 -5.45 0.65 11.88
CA ASP A 121 -5.54 0.32 13.30
C ASP A 121 -5.03 -1.10 13.58
N ARG A 122 -5.44 -2.05 12.74
CA ARG A 122 -5.05 -3.44 12.89
C ARG A 122 -3.57 -3.66 12.63
N LEU A 123 -3.04 -3.04 11.60
CA LEU A 123 -1.63 -3.17 11.26
C LEU A 123 -0.74 -2.51 12.31
N LEU A 124 -1.15 -1.37 12.87
CA LEU A 124 -0.39 -0.70 13.94
C LEU A 124 -0.24 -1.55 15.19
N GLU A 125 -1.27 -2.33 15.55
CA GLU A 125 -1.19 -3.25 16.70
C GLU A 125 -0.09 -4.31 16.53
N LEU A 126 0.20 -4.69 15.29
CA LEU A 126 1.17 -5.73 14.96
C LEU A 126 2.53 -5.18 14.55
N THR A 127 2.67 -3.86 14.47
CA THR A 127 3.89 -3.22 13.98
C THR A 127 4.88 -3.03 15.11
N GLU A 128 6.08 -3.55 14.91
CA GLU A 128 7.20 -3.42 15.85
C GLU A 128 8.25 -2.39 15.40
N GLN A 129 8.37 -2.20 14.09
CA GLN A 129 9.35 -1.30 13.50
C GLN A 129 8.70 -0.37 12.49
N ILE A 130 9.31 0.79 12.31
CA ILE A 130 8.86 1.79 11.36
C ILE A 130 10.00 2.22 10.45
N TRP A 131 9.69 2.44 9.19
CA TRP A 131 10.62 3.06 8.26
C TRP A 131 10.57 4.58 8.41
N THR A 132 11.73 5.17 8.68
CA THR A 132 11.87 6.62 8.82
C THR A 132 12.84 7.17 7.78
N HIS A 133 12.96 8.49 7.73
CA HIS A 133 13.95 9.16 6.89
C HIS A 133 15.39 8.67 7.18
N ASP A 134 15.68 8.32 8.43
CA ASP A 134 17.00 7.85 8.87
C ASP A 134 17.16 6.32 8.83
N GLY A 135 16.18 5.60 8.30
CA GLY A 135 16.18 4.14 8.22
C GLY A 135 15.11 3.50 9.08
N ILE A 136 15.27 2.20 9.34
CA ILE A 136 14.30 1.40 10.11
C ILE A 136 14.67 1.47 11.58
N ARG A 137 13.70 1.74 12.45
CA ARG A 137 13.84 1.71 13.90
C ARG A 137 12.60 1.16 14.56
N GLU A 138 12.69 0.90 15.87
CA GLU A 138 11.51 0.50 16.63
C GLU A 138 10.45 1.59 16.61
N ILE A 139 9.18 1.17 16.49
CA ILE A 139 8.05 2.10 16.53
C ILE A 139 7.78 2.53 17.97
N THR A 140 7.48 3.81 18.17
CA THR A 140 7.13 4.37 19.47
C THR A 140 5.63 4.68 19.53
N GLU A 141 5.12 4.92 20.74
CA GLU A 141 3.73 5.39 20.90
C GLU A 141 3.49 6.73 20.21
N ALA A 142 4.48 7.61 20.21
CA ALA A 142 4.42 8.88 19.48
C ALA A 142 4.26 8.66 17.96
N ASP A 143 4.96 7.68 17.40
CA ASP A 143 4.83 7.32 16.00
C ASP A 143 3.42 6.81 15.68
N LYS A 144 2.89 5.93 16.53
CA LYS A 144 1.54 5.37 16.36
C LYS A 144 0.47 6.46 16.41
N ILE A 145 0.60 7.40 17.35
CA ILE A 145 -0.31 8.54 17.48
C ILE A 145 -0.25 9.40 16.21
N LYS A 146 0.93 9.69 15.71
CA LYS A 146 1.12 10.48 14.49
C LYS A 146 0.49 9.81 13.27
N ILE A 147 0.65 8.50 13.13
CA ILE A 147 0.05 7.73 12.04
C ILE A 147 -1.48 7.73 12.16
N GLN A 148 -2.02 7.53 13.36
CA GLN A 148 -3.46 7.57 13.60
C GLN A 148 -4.05 8.95 13.32
N GLN A 149 -3.35 10.02 13.68
CA GLN A 149 -3.76 11.38 13.38
C GLN A 149 -3.79 11.62 11.86
N GLN A 150 -2.81 11.13 11.13
CA GLN A 150 -2.78 11.24 9.67
C GLN A 150 -3.90 10.42 9.04
N ASN A 151 -4.17 9.22 9.56
CA ASN A 151 -5.29 8.40 9.11
C ASN A 151 -6.64 9.12 9.31
N GLN A 152 -6.83 9.74 10.48
CA GLN A 152 -8.02 10.53 10.76
C GLN A 152 -8.15 11.72 9.80
N SER A 153 -7.06 12.41 9.54
CA SER A 153 -7.01 13.53 8.59
C SER A 153 -7.44 13.09 7.18
N PHE A 154 -6.94 11.96 6.71
CA PHE A 154 -7.37 11.39 5.44
C PHE A 154 -8.86 11.06 5.42
N SER A 155 -9.37 10.46 6.49
CA SER A 155 -10.79 10.12 6.61
C SER A 155 -11.68 11.36 6.58
N MET A 156 -11.25 12.44 7.22
CA MET A 156 -11.98 13.72 7.22
C MET A 156 -12.02 14.36 5.83
N GLU A 157 -11.03 14.06 4.97
CA GLU A 157 -11.00 14.48 3.58
C GLU A 157 -11.79 13.55 2.65
N GLY A 158 -12.45 12.52 3.21
CA GLY A 158 -13.22 11.55 2.41
C GLY A 158 -12.34 10.52 1.70
N LEU A 159 -11.10 10.35 2.12
CA LEU A 159 -10.18 9.39 1.54
C LEU A 159 -10.28 8.03 2.24
N ARG A 160 -10.23 6.97 1.46
CA ARG A 160 -10.05 5.61 1.98
C ARG A 160 -8.55 5.36 2.17
N VAL A 161 -8.18 4.74 3.28
CA VAL A 161 -6.77 4.49 3.60
C VAL A 161 -6.51 2.98 3.63
N LEU A 162 -5.45 2.57 2.94
CA LEU A 162 -4.89 1.22 3.02
C LEU A 162 -3.50 1.32 3.63
N ALA A 163 -3.21 0.45 4.58
CA ALA A 163 -1.88 0.34 5.16
C ALA A 163 -1.18 -0.92 4.66
N PHE A 164 0.14 -0.81 4.50
CA PHE A 164 1.00 -1.92 4.09
C PHE A 164 2.12 -2.08 5.11
N THR A 165 2.35 -3.32 5.51
CA THR A 165 3.48 -3.70 6.35
C THR A 165 4.16 -4.93 5.74
N TYR A 166 5.34 -5.26 6.24
CA TYR A 166 6.02 -6.48 5.83
C TYR A 166 6.80 -7.10 6.98
N ARG A 167 7.11 -8.38 6.83
CA ARG A 167 7.89 -9.17 7.78
C ARG A 167 8.88 -10.07 7.05
#